data_a447897e75321b22ac2b145d96923482
#
_entry.id   a447897e75321b22ac2b145d96923482
#
_cell.length_a   1.000
_cell.length_b   1.000
_cell.length_c   1.000
_cell.angle_alpha   90.00
_cell.angle_beta   90.00
_cell.angle_gamma   90.00
#
_symmetry.space_group_name_H-M   'P 1'
#
loop_
_entity.id
_entity.type
_entity.pdbx_description
1 polymer ?
#
loop_
_entity_poly.entity_id
_entity_poly.type
_entity_poly.pdbx_seq_one_letter_code
_entity_poly.pdbx_strand_id
1 'polypeptide(L)'
;MDAIAQRVLSLYDQIERDSLDLHTMFEFVGGNDPKQREAVLDAVSELVKNGLLREGESDFYARTEDGRLAIVNPREITLYTREGCTLCEEARVAIMPLAREFGATLREVDVDDDPVLHDRYTNDVPVIFLGSQLVAQHRVNVAQLRRLLEQVPK
;
A
#
# COMPACT_ATOMS: atom_id res chain seq x y z
N MET A 1 2.92 -2.50 -14.60
CA MET A 1 3.82 -1.48 -14.01
C MET A 1 5.25 -1.88 -14.29
N ASP A 2 6.05 -0.98 -14.85
CA ASP A 2 7.42 -1.29 -15.23
C ASP A 2 8.39 -1.28 -14.02
N ALA A 3 9.64 -1.71 -14.27
CA ALA A 3 10.65 -1.83 -13.21
C ALA A 3 11.02 -0.47 -12.60
N ILE A 4 11.02 0.61 -13.40
CA ILE A 4 11.36 1.95 -12.92
C ILE A 4 10.26 2.45 -11.99
N ALA A 5 8.99 2.27 -12.35
CA ALA A 5 7.86 2.66 -11.52
C ALA A 5 7.87 1.92 -10.19
N GLN A 6 8.18 0.62 -10.19
CA GLN A 6 8.33 -0.17 -8.96
C GLN A 6 9.45 0.37 -8.07
N ARG A 7 10.60 0.72 -8.67
CA ARG A 7 11.72 1.30 -7.93
C ARG A 7 11.37 2.66 -7.33
N VAL A 8 10.65 3.50 -8.08
CA VAL A 8 10.16 4.81 -7.57
C VAL A 8 9.26 4.59 -6.34
N LEU A 9 8.28 3.70 -6.43
CA LEU A 9 7.37 3.44 -5.32
C LEU A 9 8.09 2.83 -4.10
N SER A 10 9.05 1.94 -4.33
CA SER A 10 9.83 1.30 -3.26
C SER A 10 10.76 2.27 -2.54
N LEU A 11 11.16 3.36 -3.20
CA LEU A 11 12.06 4.35 -2.64
C LEU A 11 11.48 5.02 -1.39
N TYR A 12 10.16 5.18 -1.33
CA TYR A 12 9.48 5.75 -0.16
C TYR A 12 9.72 4.93 1.10
N ASP A 13 9.73 3.60 0.97
CA ASP A 13 10.01 2.71 2.09
C ASP A 13 11.49 2.71 2.45
N GLN A 14 12.38 2.78 1.45
CA GLN A 14 13.83 2.81 1.66
C GLN A 14 14.31 4.07 2.38
N ILE A 15 13.71 5.21 2.04
CA ILE A 15 14.06 6.51 2.63
C ILE A 15 13.20 6.83 3.87
N GLU A 16 12.13 6.06 4.09
CA GLU A 16 11.16 6.25 5.18
C GLU A 16 10.53 7.65 5.16
N ARG A 17 10.09 8.10 3.98
CA ARG A 17 9.42 9.38 3.79
C ARG A 17 8.12 9.22 3.03
N ASP A 18 7.13 10.02 3.38
CA ASP A 18 5.81 10.02 2.74
C ASP A 18 5.78 10.85 1.45
N SER A 19 6.76 11.75 1.28
CA SER A 19 6.86 12.63 0.11
C SER A 19 8.31 12.73 -0.33
N LEU A 20 8.55 12.61 -1.64
CA LEU A 20 9.89 12.67 -2.25
C LEU A 20 9.88 13.66 -3.41
N ASP A 21 10.99 14.39 -3.55
CA ASP A 21 11.21 15.29 -4.67
C ASP A 21 11.84 14.57 -5.88
N LEU A 22 11.70 15.14 -7.05
CA LEU A 22 12.27 14.57 -8.29
C LEU A 22 13.79 14.41 -8.23
N HIS A 23 14.49 15.33 -7.56
CA HIS A 23 15.95 15.23 -7.43
C HIS A 23 16.35 13.94 -6.71
N THR A 24 15.70 13.65 -5.61
CA THR A 24 15.91 12.40 -4.85
C THR A 24 15.60 11.18 -5.72
N MET A 25 14.51 11.22 -6.48
CA MET A 25 14.16 10.11 -7.37
C MET A 25 15.20 9.90 -8.46
N PHE A 26 15.74 10.98 -9.05
CA PHE A 26 16.82 10.88 -10.04
C PHE A 26 18.07 10.29 -9.43
N GLU A 27 18.45 10.75 -8.25
CA GLU A 27 19.68 10.28 -7.57
C GLU A 27 19.65 8.77 -7.31
N PHE A 28 18.53 8.25 -6.82
CA PHE A 28 18.44 6.86 -6.40
C PHE A 28 17.94 5.89 -7.48
N VAL A 29 17.19 6.39 -8.48
CA VAL A 29 16.59 5.55 -9.51
C VAL A 29 17.21 5.78 -10.88
N GLY A 30 17.34 7.04 -11.28
CA GLY A 30 17.75 7.41 -12.63
C GLY A 30 19.23 7.76 -12.81
N GLY A 31 19.94 8.03 -11.73
CA GLY A 31 21.35 8.45 -11.80
C GLY A 31 21.54 9.75 -12.61
N ASN A 32 22.70 9.89 -13.22
CA ASN A 32 23.08 11.09 -13.99
C ASN A 32 22.80 10.98 -15.50
N ASP A 33 22.29 9.83 -15.96
CA ASP A 33 21.99 9.63 -17.39
C ASP A 33 20.69 10.35 -17.76
N PRO A 34 20.73 11.29 -18.77
CA PRO A 34 19.51 11.99 -19.20
C PRO A 34 18.38 11.08 -19.65
N LYS A 35 18.68 9.96 -20.31
CA LYS A 35 17.68 8.99 -20.75
C LYS A 35 16.99 8.31 -19.57
N GLN A 36 17.74 7.98 -18.54
CA GLN A 36 17.18 7.38 -17.33
C GLN A 36 16.34 8.39 -16.54
N ARG A 37 16.74 9.65 -16.51
CA ARG A 37 15.93 10.71 -15.90
C ARG A 37 14.60 10.91 -16.62
N GLU A 38 14.62 10.88 -17.94
CA GLU A 38 13.40 10.93 -18.75
C GLU A 38 12.48 9.75 -18.43
N ALA A 39 13.05 8.54 -18.32
CA ALA A 39 12.30 7.35 -17.94
C ALA A 39 11.69 7.45 -16.54
N VAL A 40 12.40 8.09 -15.59
CA VAL A 40 11.85 8.35 -14.24
C VAL A 40 10.69 9.34 -14.31
N LEU A 41 10.82 10.41 -15.09
CA LEU A 41 9.73 11.38 -15.28
C LEU A 41 8.48 10.74 -15.90
N ASP A 42 8.67 9.89 -16.91
CA ASP A 42 7.57 9.14 -17.52
C ASP A 42 6.91 8.21 -16.51
N ALA A 43 7.70 7.51 -15.70
CA ALA A 43 7.19 6.62 -14.66
C ALA A 43 6.40 7.40 -13.60
N VAL A 44 6.91 8.54 -13.14
CA VAL A 44 6.23 9.39 -12.15
C VAL A 44 4.90 9.90 -12.73
N SER A 45 4.90 10.37 -13.98
CA SER A 45 3.67 10.83 -14.66
C SER A 45 2.61 9.73 -14.75
N GLU A 46 3.02 8.52 -15.10
CA GLU A 46 2.15 7.35 -15.14
C GLU A 46 1.60 7.00 -13.75
N LEU A 47 2.44 7.04 -12.74
CA LEU A 47 2.03 6.75 -11.37
C LEU A 47 1.01 7.78 -10.85
N VAL A 48 1.20 9.05 -11.17
CA VAL A 48 0.24 10.11 -10.84
C VAL A 48 -1.09 9.89 -11.58
N LYS A 49 -1.02 9.62 -12.88
CA LYS A 49 -2.20 9.35 -13.71
C LYS A 49 -3.02 8.18 -13.18
N ASN A 50 -2.36 7.13 -12.66
CA ASN A 50 -3.00 5.94 -12.12
C ASN A 50 -3.39 6.07 -10.64
N GLY A 51 -3.17 7.23 -10.01
CA GLY A 51 -3.53 7.47 -8.62
C GLY A 51 -2.60 6.83 -7.60
N LEU A 52 -1.42 6.38 -8.01
CA LEU A 52 -0.44 5.75 -7.11
C LEU A 52 0.49 6.76 -6.46
N LEU A 53 0.69 7.92 -7.08
CA LEU A 53 1.33 9.09 -6.52
C LEU A 53 0.39 10.29 -6.62
N ARG A 54 0.59 11.27 -5.74
CA ARG A 54 -0.12 12.55 -5.76
C ARG A 54 0.89 13.68 -5.80
N GLU A 55 0.68 14.63 -6.72
CA GLU A 55 1.50 15.84 -6.80
C GLU A 55 1.31 16.71 -5.56
N GLY A 56 2.40 17.16 -4.98
CA GLY A 56 2.44 18.12 -3.90
C GLY A 56 2.95 19.47 -4.37
N GLU A 57 3.48 20.27 -3.45
CA GLU A 57 4.09 21.53 -3.77
C GLU A 57 5.43 21.35 -4.47
N SER A 58 5.75 22.25 -5.42
CA SER A 58 6.96 22.19 -6.23
C SER A 58 7.02 20.85 -6.97
N ASP A 59 8.17 20.17 -6.90
CA ASP A 59 8.40 18.87 -7.53
C ASP A 59 8.37 17.70 -6.54
N PHE A 60 7.61 17.88 -5.45
CA PHE A 60 7.38 16.81 -4.46
C PHE A 60 6.16 15.96 -4.85
N TYR A 61 6.28 14.67 -4.61
CA TYR A 61 5.23 13.68 -4.87
C TYR A 61 5.03 12.82 -3.64
N ALA A 62 3.77 12.68 -3.21
CA ALA A 62 3.41 11.82 -2.10
C ALA A 62 2.90 10.47 -2.61
N ARG A 63 3.34 9.38 -1.99
CA ARG A 63 2.80 8.05 -2.32
C ARG A 63 1.41 7.91 -1.69
N THR A 64 0.44 7.53 -2.52
CA THR A 64 -0.91 7.24 -2.05
C THR A 64 -0.99 5.86 -1.42
N GLU A 65 -2.10 5.56 -0.74
CA GLU A 65 -2.32 4.20 -0.23
C GLU A 65 -2.38 3.18 -1.36
N ASP A 66 -2.99 3.53 -2.50
CA ASP A 66 -2.98 2.67 -3.68
C ASP A 66 -1.56 2.43 -4.21
N GLY A 67 -0.70 3.44 -4.16
CA GLY A 67 0.71 3.31 -4.50
C GLY A 67 1.45 2.36 -3.56
N ARG A 68 1.14 2.39 -2.27
CA ARG A 68 1.70 1.46 -1.31
C ARG A 68 1.23 0.02 -1.58
N LEU A 69 -0.07 -0.18 -1.81
CA LEU A 69 -0.63 -1.50 -2.09
C LEU A 69 -0.12 -2.11 -3.39
N ALA A 70 0.25 -1.28 -4.36
CA ALA A 70 0.75 -1.76 -5.65
C ALA A 70 2.06 -2.56 -5.55
N ILE A 71 2.85 -2.32 -4.49
CA ILE A 71 4.15 -2.98 -4.28
C ILE A 71 4.25 -3.67 -2.93
N VAL A 72 3.13 -3.80 -2.22
CA VAL A 72 3.12 -4.42 -0.89
C VAL A 72 3.58 -5.87 -0.96
N ASN A 73 4.22 -6.31 0.12
CA ASN A 73 4.61 -7.72 0.25
C ASN A 73 3.37 -8.62 0.17
N PRO A 74 3.36 -9.66 -0.67
CA PRO A 74 2.21 -10.57 -0.79
C PRO A 74 1.77 -11.22 0.52
N ARG A 75 2.64 -11.23 1.54
CA ARG A 75 2.35 -11.78 2.86
C ARG A 75 1.96 -10.70 3.87
N GLU A 76 1.79 -9.46 3.46
CA GLU A 76 1.29 -8.40 4.34
C GLU A 76 -0.25 -8.39 4.30
N ILE A 77 -0.85 -8.45 5.48
CA ILE A 77 -2.29 -8.30 5.66
C ILE A 77 -2.53 -6.84 6.03
N THR A 78 -3.36 -6.14 5.27
CA THR A 78 -3.77 -4.77 5.59
C THR A 78 -5.21 -4.77 6.07
N LEU A 79 -5.42 -4.28 7.28
CA LEU A 79 -6.74 -4.12 7.88
C LEU A 79 -7.09 -2.63 7.93
N TYR A 80 -8.06 -2.23 7.11
CA TYR A 80 -8.62 -0.89 7.17
C TYR A 80 -9.70 -0.88 8.26
N THR A 81 -9.53 0.00 9.21
CA THR A 81 -10.31 0.06 10.44
C THR A 81 -10.75 1.49 10.74
N ARG A 82 -11.60 1.67 11.73
CA ARG A 82 -11.92 2.98 12.29
C ARG A 82 -12.14 2.85 13.79
N GLU A 83 -11.95 3.95 14.50
CA GLU A 83 -12.13 4.01 15.94
C GLU A 83 -13.59 3.69 16.31
N GLY A 84 -13.78 2.90 17.35
CA GLY A 84 -15.12 2.53 17.83
C GLY A 84 -15.81 1.45 16.99
N CYS A 85 -15.11 0.80 16.06
CA CYS A 85 -15.68 -0.25 15.22
C CYS A 85 -15.52 -1.61 15.88
N THR A 86 -16.62 -2.21 16.36
CA THR A 86 -16.61 -3.53 17.00
C THR A 86 -16.21 -4.64 16.02
N LEU A 87 -16.70 -4.60 14.80
CA LEU A 87 -16.37 -5.59 13.76
C LEU A 87 -14.89 -5.54 13.39
N CYS A 88 -14.27 -4.35 13.43
CA CYS A 88 -12.84 -4.18 13.19
C CYS A 88 -12.01 -4.83 14.29
N GLU A 89 -12.43 -4.70 15.55
CA GLU A 89 -11.79 -5.36 16.69
C GLU A 89 -11.88 -6.89 16.58
N GLU A 90 -13.05 -7.40 16.23
CA GLU A 90 -13.27 -8.83 15.99
C GLU A 90 -12.37 -9.34 14.86
N ALA A 91 -12.26 -8.57 13.77
CA ALA A 91 -11.40 -8.92 12.64
C ALA A 91 -9.92 -8.97 13.06
N ARG A 92 -9.45 -8.00 13.83
CA ARG A 92 -8.08 -7.99 14.34
C ARG A 92 -7.78 -9.22 15.17
N VAL A 93 -8.65 -9.55 16.10
CA VAL A 93 -8.49 -10.72 16.99
C VAL A 93 -8.47 -12.02 16.18
N ALA A 94 -9.27 -12.11 15.13
CA ALA A 94 -9.31 -13.30 14.26
C ALA A 94 -8.06 -13.41 13.35
N ILE A 95 -7.53 -12.29 12.89
CA ILE A 95 -6.39 -12.25 11.95
C ILE A 95 -5.05 -12.49 12.66
N MET A 96 -4.87 -11.97 13.86
CA MET A 96 -3.57 -12.02 14.55
C MET A 96 -3.00 -13.45 14.69
N PRO A 97 -3.76 -14.47 15.08
CA PRO A 97 -3.24 -15.85 15.15
C PRO A 97 -2.79 -16.37 13.77
N LEU A 98 -3.54 -16.06 12.72
CA LEU A 98 -3.18 -16.45 11.36
C LEU A 98 -1.90 -15.76 10.88
N ALA A 99 -1.75 -14.49 11.18
CA ALA A 99 -0.54 -13.75 10.84
C ALA A 99 0.69 -14.39 11.48
N ARG A 100 0.59 -14.77 12.75
CA ARG A 100 1.67 -15.46 13.48
C ARG A 100 1.96 -16.84 12.89
N GLU A 101 0.92 -17.63 12.63
CA GLU A 101 1.05 -18.98 12.09
C GLU A 101 1.76 -19.01 10.74
N PHE A 102 1.43 -18.06 9.85
CA PHE A 102 1.98 -17.99 8.48
C PHE A 102 3.18 -17.05 8.34
N GLY A 103 3.62 -16.42 9.43
CA GLY A 103 4.70 -15.43 9.35
C GLY A 103 4.34 -14.22 8.51
N ALA A 104 3.06 -13.86 8.48
CA ALA A 104 2.54 -12.68 7.80
C ALA A 104 2.63 -11.45 8.70
N THR A 105 2.72 -10.28 8.10
CA THR A 105 2.70 -9.01 8.81
C THR A 105 1.29 -8.44 8.80
N LEU A 106 0.82 -7.94 9.94
CA LEU A 106 -0.46 -7.21 10.01
C LEU A 106 -0.19 -5.71 10.08
N ARG A 107 -0.74 -4.98 9.12
CA ARG A 107 -0.72 -3.52 9.11
C ARG A 107 -2.15 -3.02 9.30
N GLU A 108 -2.36 -2.16 10.28
CA GLU A 108 -3.64 -1.52 10.53
C GLU A 108 -3.64 -0.09 10.01
N VAL A 109 -4.69 0.31 9.33
CA VAL A 109 -4.86 1.66 8.76
C VAL A 109 -6.19 2.22 9.22
N ASP A 110 -6.15 3.37 9.90
CA ASP A 110 -7.36 4.10 10.26
C ASP A 110 -7.83 4.91 9.05
N VAL A 111 -9.02 4.59 8.54
CA VAL A 111 -9.58 5.27 7.35
C VAL A 111 -9.91 6.73 7.61
N ASP A 112 -10.10 7.12 8.86
CA ASP A 112 -10.39 8.50 9.21
C ASP A 112 -9.16 9.41 9.14
N ASP A 113 -7.95 8.84 9.08
CA ASP A 113 -6.70 9.58 8.91
C ASP A 113 -6.43 10.03 7.47
N ASP A 114 -7.16 9.49 6.49
CA ASP A 114 -6.99 9.80 5.08
C ASP A 114 -8.37 10.08 4.44
N PRO A 115 -8.60 11.32 3.93
CA PRO A 115 -9.90 11.66 3.33
C PRO A 115 -10.32 10.74 2.17
N VAL A 116 -9.38 10.26 1.38
CA VAL A 116 -9.66 9.35 0.26
C VAL A 116 -10.12 8.00 0.77
N LEU A 117 -9.45 7.46 1.80
CA LEU A 117 -9.83 6.19 2.43
C LEU A 117 -11.15 6.33 3.19
N HIS A 118 -11.37 7.45 3.85
CA HIS A 118 -12.63 7.74 4.54
C HIS A 118 -13.80 7.68 3.56
N ASP A 119 -13.71 8.37 2.43
CA ASP A 119 -14.77 8.37 1.41
C ASP A 119 -14.99 6.98 0.82
N ARG A 120 -13.90 6.23 0.63
CA ARG A 120 -13.96 4.91 -0.01
C ARG A 120 -14.52 3.83 0.91
N TYR A 121 -14.12 3.82 2.17
CA TYR A 121 -14.36 2.68 3.08
C TYR A 121 -15.20 3.00 4.31
N THR A 122 -15.73 4.20 4.45
CA THR A 122 -16.40 4.63 5.69
C THR A 122 -17.51 3.67 6.14
N ASN A 123 -18.22 3.06 5.19
CA ASN A 123 -19.32 2.12 5.46
C ASN A 123 -18.93 0.65 5.27
N ASP A 124 -17.68 0.38 4.88
CA ASP A 124 -17.25 -0.96 4.50
C ASP A 124 -16.27 -1.60 5.48
N VAL A 125 -15.79 -0.83 6.46
CA VAL A 125 -14.84 -1.35 7.46
C VAL A 125 -15.46 -2.46 8.30
N PRO A 126 -14.70 -3.50 8.67
CA PRO A 126 -13.31 -3.73 8.32
C PRO A 126 -13.14 -4.15 6.85
N VAL A 127 -12.11 -3.60 6.19
CA VAL A 127 -11.70 -4.01 4.84
C VAL A 127 -10.34 -4.66 4.95
N ILE A 128 -10.19 -5.85 4.38
CA ILE A 128 -8.99 -6.67 4.57
C ILE A 128 -8.40 -6.99 3.20
N PHE A 129 -7.10 -6.68 3.08
CA PHE A 129 -6.28 -7.04 1.90
C PHE A 129 -5.20 -8.02 2.31
N LEU A 130 -4.91 -8.98 1.45
CA LEU A 130 -3.70 -9.78 1.51
C LEU A 130 -2.84 -9.40 0.30
N GLY A 131 -1.68 -8.78 0.56
CA GLY A 131 -0.93 -8.14 -0.50
C GLY A 131 -1.78 -7.03 -1.13
N SER A 132 -1.93 -7.07 -2.45
CA SER A 132 -2.77 -6.11 -3.20
C SER A 132 -4.19 -6.64 -3.48
N GLN A 133 -4.53 -7.82 -2.98
CA GLN A 133 -5.81 -8.47 -3.24
C GLN A 133 -6.81 -8.19 -2.12
N LEU A 134 -8.02 -7.74 -2.48
CA LEU A 134 -9.13 -7.60 -1.54
C LEU A 134 -9.61 -8.99 -1.11
N VAL A 135 -9.64 -9.24 0.19
CA VAL A 135 -10.03 -10.53 0.78
C VAL A 135 -11.43 -10.48 1.35
N ALA A 136 -11.76 -9.44 2.10
CA ALA A 136 -13.04 -9.35 2.79
C ALA A 136 -13.43 -7.90 3.09
N GLN A 137 -14.73 -7.69 3.23
CA GLN A 137 -15.32 -6.44 3.70
C GLN A 137 -16.37 -6.78 4.77
N HIS A 138 -16.56 -5.88 5.74
CA HIS A 138 -17.52 -5.99 6.85
C HIS A 138 -17.18 -7.08 7.86
N ARG A 139 -16.86 -8.29 7.41
CA ARG A 139 -16.48 -9.40 8.28
C ARG A 139 -15.34 -10.19 7.66
N VAL A 140 -14.43 -10.67 8.51
CA VAL A 140 -13.35 -11.54 8.07
C VAL A 140 -13.87 -12.97 7.91
N ASN A 141 -13.51 -13.61 6.80
CA ASN A 141 -13.68 -15.04 6.62
C ASN A 141 -12.32 -15.72 6.89
N VAL A 142 -12.17 -16.27 8.09
CA VAL A 142 -10.92 -16.87 8.55
C VAL A 142 -10.49 -18.03 7.65
N ALA A 143 -11.43 -18.87 7.23
CA ALA A 143 -11.12 -20.02 6.37
C ALA A 143 -10.60 -19.59 4.99
N GLN A 144 -11.19 -18.54 4.42
CA GLN A 144 -10.75 -17.98 3.15
C GLN A 144 -9.36 -17.35 3.28
N LEU A 145 -9.13 -16.55 4.32
CA LEU A 145 -7.85 -15.92 4.58
C LEU A 145 -6.75 -16.96 4.77
N ARG A 146 -7.03 -18.03 5.53
CA ARG A 146 -6.11 -19.15 5.71
C ARG A 146 -5.72 -19.78 4.38
N ARG A 147 -6.70 -20.08 3.52
CA ARG A 147 -6.44 -20.68 2.21
C ARG A 147 -5.56 -19.79 1.33
N LEU A 148 -5.81 -18.49 1.36
CA LEU A 148 -5.01 -17.53 0.60
C LEU A 148 -3.58 -17.44 1.13
N LEU A 149 -3.40 -17.44 2.45
CA LEU A 149 -2.07 -17.44 3.08
C LEU A 149 -1.28 -18.71 2.75
N GLU A 150 -1.94 -19.86 2.67
CA GLU A 150 -1.32 -21.13 2.27
C GLU A 150 -0.78 -21.10 0.84
N GLN A 151 -1.40 -20.33 -0.04
CA GLN A 151 -1.01 -20.19 -1.45
C GLN A 151 0.13 -19.19 -1.67
N VAL A 152 0.40 -18.31 -0.71
CA VAL A 152 1.46 -17.31 -0.84
C VAL A 152 2.82 -17.96 -0.59
N PRO A 153 3.78 -17.86 -1.52
CA PRO A 153 5.13 -18.43 -1.34
C PRO A 153 5.84 -17.79 -0.15
N LYS A 154 6.62 -18.59 0.54
CA LYS A 154 7.48 -18.10 1.64
C LYS A 154 8.68 -17.33 1.12
#